data_5f5cc18a538cea6d5c515496458b90c5
#
_entry.id   5f5cc18a538cea6d5c515496458b90c5
#
_cell.length_a   1.000
_cell.length_b   1.000
_cell.length_c   1.000
_cell.angle_alpha   90.00
_cell.angle_beta   90.00
_cell.angle_gamma   90.00
#
_symmetry.space_group_name_H-M   'P 1'
#
loop_
_entity.id
_entity.type
_entity.pdbx_description
1 polymer ?
#
loop_
_entity_poly.entity_id
_entity_poly.type
_entity_poly.pdbx_seq_one_letter_code
_entity_poly.pdbx_strand_id
1 'polypeptide(L)'
;MTDFQINLTIVVFAAVILCIAFDLLDMVVAALLGVSTLIAFGILDGSDLMPIVHTAGGPLSLLFGGMVVARVIGKTGIFERLGDVFLRASGGSGKRLLLLIVAMVAPICAVLPNATAVILVAPVIVNVCRALKVDFVGPLIITAIVSNAAGMLTLVGDPATFLVGSAIGMSFPDYLRQVSLGGVLAVLAVVPLLPLLLPKVWTARVSLPEARPPVPLERPRFLVLSLLVLLLMVALFMIGEYLPTR
;
A
#
# COMPACT_ATOMS: atom_id res chain seq x y z
N MET A 1 0.21 34.01 -10.67
CA MET A 1 1.13 33.30 -11.60
C MET A 1 0.93 33.84 -12.99
N THR A 2 1.99 34.13 -13.73
CA THR A 2 1.92 34.52 -15.15
C THR A 2 1.69 33.25 -16.01
N ASP A 3 1.14 33.43 -17.23
CA ASP A 3 0.95 32.31 -18.17
C ASP A 3 2.25 31.53 -18.44
N PHE A 4 3.38 32.23 -18.43
CA PHE A 4 4.71 31.63 -18.55
C PHE A 4 5.00 30.69 -17.36
N GLN A 5 4.73 31.11 -16.13
CA GLN A 5 4.95 30.30 -14.93
C GLN A 5 4.07 29.05 -14.93
N ILE A 6 2.81 29.18 -15.33
CA ILE A 6 1.88 28.05 -15.44
C ILE A 6 2.39 27.02 -16.45
N ASN A 7 2.75 27.48 -17.66
CA ASN A 7 3.24 26.61 -18.73
C ASN A 7 4.56 25.93 -18.30
N LEU A 8 5.48 26.65 -17.69
CA LEU A 8 6.74 26.09 -17.21
C LEU A 8 6.50 25.02 -16.12
N THR A 9 5.58 25.27 -15.18
CA THR A 9 5.22 24.29 -14.14
C THR A 9 4.68 23.01 -14.79
N ILE A 10 3.78 23.12 -15.77
CA ILE A 10 3.23 21.95 -16.48
C ILE A 10 4.33 21.17 -17.20
N VAL A 11 5.24 21.86 -17.89
CA VAL A 11 6.35 21.22 -18.62
C VAL A 11 7.30 20.51 -17.65
N VAL A 12 7.70 21.17 -16.55
CA VAL A 12 8.58 20.56 -15.54
C VAL A 12 7.90 19.34 -14.92
N PHE A 13 6.63 19.45 -14.56
CA PHE A 13 5.87 18.34 -13.98
C PHE A 13 5.75 17.15 -14.97
N ALA A 14 5.43 17.43 -16.23
CA ALA A 14 5.37 16.41 -17.26
C ALA A 14 6.75 15.74 -17.50
N ALA A 15 7.82 16.52 -17.51
CA ALA A 15 9.18 16.00 -17.64
C ALA A 15 9.57 15.08 -16.47
N VAL A 16 9.26 15.47 -15.24
CA VAL A 16 9.50 14.63 -14.05
C VAL A 16 8.74 13.31 -14.16
N ILE A 17 7.45 13.35 -14.52
CA ILE A 17 6.64 12.13 -14.69
C ILE A 17 7.24 11.24 -15.78
N LEU A 18 7.63 11.80 -16.91
CA LEU A 18 8.23 11.03 -18.00
C LEU A 18 9.57 10.41 -17.59
N CYS A 19 10.42 11.16 -16.89
CA CYS A 19 11.69 10.63 -16.36
C CYS A 19 11.46 9.43 -15.42
N ILE A 20 10.45 9.50 -14.56
CA ILE A 20 10.09 8.40 -13.65
C ILE A 20 9.48 7.23 -14.43
N ALA A 21 8.55 7.50 -15.35
CA ALA A 21 7.83 6.47 -16.10
C ALA A 21 8.75 5.65 -17.02
N PHE A 22 9.79 6.27 -17.57
CA PHE A 22 10.78 5.60 -18.43
C PHE A 22 12.04 5.15 -17.68
N ASP A 23 12.04 5.26 -16.32
CA ASP A 23 13.17 4.88 -15.46
C ASP A 23 14.50 5.52 -15.89
N LEU A 24 14.43 6.77 -16.37
CA LEU A 24 15.61 7.52 -16.83
C LEU A 24 16.44 8.04 -15.65
N LEU A 25 15.80 8.36 -14.55
CA LEU A 25 16.38 8.87 -13.33
C LEU A 25 15.68 8.24 -12.12
N ASP A 26 16.40 8.11 -11.01
CA ASP A 26 15.80 7.79 -9.73
C ASP A 26 14.67 8.77 -9.39
N MET A 27 13.55 8.25 -8.88
CA MET A 27 12.34 9.02 -8.59
C MET A 27 12.61 10.24 -7.69
N VAL A 28 13.48 10.08 -6.68
CA VAL A 28 13.83 11.16 -5.74
C VAL A 28 14.65 12.23 -6.46
N VAL A 29 15.62 11.81 -7.28
CA VAL A 29 16.46 12.72 -8.07
C VAL A 29 15.61 13.50 -9.07
N ALA A 30 14.72 12.84 -9.81
CA ALA A 30 13.82 13.49 -10.76
C ALA A 30 12.92 14.52 -10.06
N ALA A 31 12.33 14.18 -8.92
CA ALA A 31 11.50 15.08 -8.14
C ALA A 31 12.29 16.30 -7.61
N LEU A 32 13.48 16.07 -7.06
CA LEU A 32 14.35 17.16 -6.56
C LEU A 32 14.80 18.10 -7.68
N LEU A 33 15.15 17.58 -8.86
CA LEU A 33 15.49 18.38 -10.02
C LEU A 33 14.30 19.24 -10.48
N GLY A 34 13.09 18.65 -10.50
CA GLY A 34 11.87 19.39 -10.81
C GLY A 34 11.63 20.55 -9.84
N VAL A 35 11.67 20.29 -8.55
CA VAL A 35 11.50 21.33 -7.51
C VAL A 35 12.60 22.39 -7.60
N SER A 36 13.87 21.99 -7.76
CA SER A 36 15.00 22.93 -7.90
C SER A 36 14.83 23.82 -9.13
N THR A 37 14.31 23.29 -10.22
CA THR A 37 14.00 24.07 -11.42
C THR A 37 12.93 25.12 -11.13
N LEU A 38 11.84 24.76 -10.46
CA LEU A 38 10.77 25.69 -10.11
C LEU A 38 11.26 26.81 -9.16
N ILE A 39 12.17 26.49 -8.22
CA ILE A 39 12.82 27.47 -7.36
C ILE A 39 13.73 28.41 -8.17
N ALA A 40 14.55 27.86 -9.06
CA ALA A 40 15.47 28.64 -9.89
C ALA A 40 14.76 29.67 -10.80
N PHE A 41 13.54 29.33 -11.25
CA PHE A 41 12.70 30.24 -12.03
C PHE A 41 11.77 31.14 -11.17
N GLY A 42 11.92 31.11 -9.85
CA GLY A 42 11.14 31.95 -8.94
C GLY A 42 9.64 31.63 -8.93
N ILE A 43 9.26 30.39 -9.23
CA ILE A 43 7.87 29.92 -9.16
C ILE A 43 7.56 29.43 -7.75
N LEU A 44 8.53 28.81 -7.11
CA LEU A 44 8.50 28.43 -5.70
C LEU A 44 9.51 29.29 -4.95
N ASP A 45 9.10 29.85 -3.82
CA ASP A 45 9.97 30.61 -2.94
C ASP A 45 9.94 30.10 -1.50
N GLY A 46 10.71 30.73 -0.61
CA GLY A 46 10.77 30.33 0.80
C GLY A 46 9.44 30.50 1.54
N SER A 47 8.54 31.38 1.07
CA SER A 47 7.23 31.59 1.68
C SER A 47 6.26 30.45 1.37
N ASP A 48 6.46 29.73 0.25
CA ASP A 48 5.64 28.57 -0.14
C ASP A 48 6.02 27.32 0.67
N LEU A 49 7.24 27.28 1.21
CA LEU A 49 7.77 26.09 1.90
C LEU A 49 6.97 25.75 3.16
N MET A 50 6.61 26.75 3.96
CA MET A 50 5.85 26.53 5.21
C MET A 50 4.44 25.96 4.97
N PRO A 51 3.63 26.52 4.06
CA PRO A 51 2.35 25.91 3.69
C PRO A 51 2.49 24.48 3.17
N ILE A 52 3.51 24.20 2.35
CA ILE A 52 3.77 22.84 1.82
C ILE A 52 4.13 21.89 2.97
N VAL A 53 5.01 22.27 3.89
CA VAL A 53 5.39 21.45 5.05
C VAL A 53 4.19 21.20 5.95
N HIS A 54 3.34 22.19 6.18
CA HIS A 54 2.10 21.99 6.95
C HIS A 54 1.14 21.02 6.28
N THR A 55 0.95 21.16 4.98
CA THR A 55 0.05 20.25 4.21
C THR A 55 0.61 18.84 4.12
N ALA A 56 1.92 18.69 3.90
CA ALA A 56 2.56 17.38 3.78
C ALA A 56 2.87 16.73 5.14
N GLY A 57 2.95 17.50 6.21
CA GLY A 57 3.36 17.02 7.54
C GLY A 57 2.46 15.91 8.09
N GLY A 58 1.15 16.05 7.95
CA GLY A 58 0.18 15.02 8.34
C GLY A 58 0.39 13.69 7.60
N PRO A 59 0.34 13.70 6.25
CA PRO A 59 0.59 12.52 5.43
C PRO A 59 1.94 11.85 5.68
N LEU A 60 3.02 12.63 5.80
CA LEU A 60 4.36 12.10 6.08
C LEU A 60 4.45 11.46 7.47
N SER A 61 3.86 12.09 8.48
CA SER A 61 3.80 11.53 9.84
C SER A 61 3.03 10.23 9.89
N LEU A 62 1.92 10.15 9.16
CA LEU A 62 1.12 8.93 9.02
C LEU A 62 1.91 7.82 8.35
N LEU A 63 2.55 8.12 7.23
CA LEU A 63 3.41 7.16 6.53
C LEU A 63 4.50 6.62 7.44
N PHE A 64 5.23 7.50 8.10
CA PHE A 64 6.31 7.11 8.99
C PHE A 64 5.78 6.25 10.15
N GLY A 65 4.71 6.69 10.82
CA GLY A 65 4.06 5.94 11.90
C GLY A 65 3.58 4.56 11.42
N GLY A 66 2.90 4.49 10.27
CA GLY A 66 2.45 3.25 9.66
C GLY A 66 3.59 2.30 9.32
N MET A 67 4.70 2.80 8.79
CA MET A 67 5.90 2.00 8.51
C MET A 67 6.52 1.43 9.78
N VAL A 68 6.61 2.22 10.86
CA VAL A 68 7.13 1.77 12.16
C VAL A 68 6.27 0.65 12.72
N VAL A 69 4.94 0.86 12.77
CA VAL A 69 3.98 -0.16 13.27
C VAL A 69 4.07 -1.43 12.44
N ALA A 70 4.05 -1.32 11.11
CA ALA A 70 4.18 -2.45 10.21
C ALA A 70 5.50 -3.22 10.41
N ARG A 71 6.61 -2.50 10.61
CA ARG A 71 7.92 -3.12 10.90
C ARG A 71 7.93 -3.89 12.21
N VAL A 72 7.27 -3.36 13.25
CA VAL A 72 7.12 -4.05 14.55
C VAL A 72 6.26 -5.30 14.39
N ILE A 73 5.11 -5.20 13.71
CA ILE A 73 4.25 -6.36 13.38
C ILE A 73 5.07 -7.42 12.62
N GLY A 74 5.85 -7.02 11.63
CA GLY A 74 6.70 -7.92 10.85
C GLY A 74 7.68 -8.74 11.69
N LYS A 75 8.20 -8.16 12.79
CA LYS A 75 9.13 -8.85 13.70
C LYS A 75 8.47 -9.82 14.70
N THR A 76 7.16 -9.98 14.66
CA THR A 76 6.44 -10.87 15.58
C THR A 76 6.33 -12.31 15.11
N GLY A 77 6.74 -12.61 13.87
CA GLY A 77 6.57 -13.92 13.22
C GLY A 77 5.14 -14.15 12.69
N ILE A 78 4.30 -13.11 12.64
CA ILE A 78 2.91 -13.25 12.17
C ILE A 78 2.86 -13.63 10.69
N PHE A 79 3.76 -13.07 9.86
CA PHE A 79 3.75 -13.32 8.43
C PHE A 79 4.19 -14.75 8.08
N GLU A 80 5.13 -15.32 8.83
CA GLU A 80 5.55 -16.71 8.72
C GLU A 80 4.37 -17.63 9.07
N ARG A 81 3.65 -17.33 10.15
CA ARG A 81 2.44 -18.06 10.53
C ARG A 81 1.32 -17.92 9.52
N LEU A 82 1.11 -16.73 8.98
CA LEU A 82 0.15 -16.50 7.90
C LEU A 82 0.52 -17.34 6.67
N GLY A 83 1.79 -17.46 6.31
CA GLY A 83 2.27 -18.33 5.23
C GLY A 83 1.83 -19.78 5.40
N ASP A 84 1.99 -20.34 6.59
CA ASP A 84 1.55 -21.69 6.91
C ASP A 84 0.01 -21.84 6.82
N VAL A 85 -0.72 -20.88 7.38
CA VAL A 85 -2.19 -20.87 7.30
C VAL A 85 -2.64 -20.79 5.85
N PHE A 86 -2.01 -19.95 5.04
CA PHE A 86 -2.32 -19.80 3.61
C PHE A 86 -2.02 -21.06 2.83
N LEU A 87 -0.87 -21.66 3.07
CA LEU A 87 -0.50 -22.92 2.41
C LEU A 87 -1.55 -24.02 2.69
N ARG A 88 -1.96 -24.17 3.94
CA ARG A 88 -3.00 -25.13 4.34
C ARG A 88 -4.37 -24.80 3.74
N ALA A 89 -4.77 -23.53 3.85
CA ALA A 89 -6.06 -23.05 3.34
C ALA A 89 -6.14 -23.17 1.82
N SER A 90 -5.01 -23.06 1.10
CA SER A 90 -4.97 -23.27 -0.35
C SER A 90 -5.29 -24.72 -0.74
N GLY A 91 -5.03 -25.68 0.17
CA GLY A 91 -5.24 -27.11 -0.08
C GLY A 91 -4.54 -27.61 -1.34
N GLY A 92 -3.39 -26.99 -1.69
CA GLY A 92 -2.64 -27.32 -2.91
C GLY A 92 -3.25 -26.76 -4.20
N SER A 93 -4.27 -25.92 -4.12
CA SER A 93 -4.95 -25.33 -5.28
C SER A 93 -4.44 -23.92 -5.56
N GLY A 94 -3.90 -23.68 -6.74
CA GLY A 94 -3.46 -22.36 -7.18
C GLY A 94 -4.60 -21.33 -7.28
N LYS A 95 -5.82 -21.77 -7.66
CA LYS A 95 -7.02 -20.95 -7.62
C LYS A 95 -7.28 -20.40 -6.20
N ARG A 96 -7.26 -21.27 -5.19
CA ARG A 96 -7.48 -20.87 -3.79
C ARG A 96 -6.35 -19.97 -3.31
N LEU A 97 -5.10 -20.26 -3.70
CA LEU A 97 -3.95 -19.40 -3.39
C LEU A 97 -4.18 -17.97 -3.88
N LEU A 98 -4.53 -17.77 -5.16
CA LEU A 98 -4.74 -16.44 -5.73
C LEU A 98 -5.88 -15.68 -5.04
N LEU A 99 -6.99 -16.36 -4.76
CA LEU A 99 -8.11 -15.77 -4.01
C LEU A 99 -7.73 -15.39 -2.58
N LEU A 100 -6.95 -16.23 -1.91
CA LEU A 100 -6.43 -15.94 -0.57
C LEU A 100 -5.45 -14.76 -0.57
N ILE A 101 -4.61 -14.62 -1.61
CA ILE A 101 -3.74 -13.45 -1.77
C ILE A 101 -4.59 -12.17 -1.81
N VAL A 102 -5.63 -12.12 -2.64
CA VAL A 102 -6.52 -10.95 -2.70
C VAL A 102 -7.18 -10.70 -1.35
N ALA A 103 -7.74 -11.74 -0.71
CA ALA A 103 -8.42 -11.64 0.58
C ALA A 103 -7.50 -11.21 1.73
N MET A 104 -6.20 -11.47 1.65
CA MET A 104 -5.22 -11.05 2.65
C MET A 104 -4.68 -9.65 2.37
N VAL A 105 -4.27 -9.41 1.13
CA VAL A 105 -3.59 -8.16 0.76
C VAL A 105 -4.54 -6.97 0.90
N ALA A 106 -5.80 -7.11 0.48
CA ALA A 106 -6.75 -6.00 0.51
C ALA A 106 -6.95 -5.40 1.91
N PRO A 107 -7.26 -6.16 2.98
CA PRO A 107 -7.43 -5.57 4.31
C PRO A 107 -6.10 -5.07 4.90
N ILE A 108 -4.97 -5.69 4.59
CA ILE A 108 -3.66 -5.21 5.05
C ILE A 108 -3.36 -3.83 4.44
N CYS A 109 -3.56 -3.67 3.13
CA CYS A 109 -3.33 -2.42 2.41
C CYS A 109 -4.37 -1.33 2.71
N ALA A 110 -5.54 -1.71 3.21
CA ALA A 110 -6.50 -0.74 3.72
C ALA A 110 -6.03 0.00 4.99
N VAL A 111 -5.05 -0.56 5.72
CA VAL A 111 -4.59 -0.03 7.01
C VAL A 111 -3.10 0.30 7.01
N LEU A 112 -2.30 -0.37 6.20
CA LEU A 112 -0.87 -0.16 6.08
C LEU A 112 -0.52 0.41 4.69
N PRO A 113 0.50 1.28 4.59
CA PRO A 113 0.97 1.79 3.30
C PRO A 113 1.29 0.66 2.32
N ASN A 114 0.83 0.78 1.08
CA ASN A 114 0.92 -0.23 0.03
C ASN A 114 2.32 -0.86 -0.09
N ALA A 115 3.36 -0.04 -0.23
CA ALA A 115 4.73 -0.52 -0.37
C ALA A 115 5.17 -1.38 0.83
N THR A 116 4.83 -0.95 2.05
CA THR A 116 5.16 -1.67 3.27
C THR A 116 4.42 -3.00 3.35
N ALA A 117 3.12 -3.01 3.02
CA ALA A 117 2.30 -4.21 2.99
C ALA A 117 2.85 -5.24 1.99
N VAL A 118 3.20 -4.80 0.78
CA VAL A 118 3.79 -5.69 -0.26
C VAL A 118 5.11 -6.28 0.21
N ILE A 119 6.02 -5.47 0.77
CA ILE A 119 7.32 -5.94 1.27
C ILE A 119 7.14 -7.01 2.37
N LEU A 120 6.17 -6.84 3.25
CA LEU A 120 5.89 -7.79 4.34
C LEU A 120 5.26 -9.09 3.84
N VAL A 121 4.38 -9.01 2.84
CA VAL A 121 3.63 -10.15 2.32
C VAL A 121 4.41 -10.93 1.24
N ALA A 122 5.30 -10.27 0.51
CA ALA A 122 6.06 -10.90 -0.58
C ALA A 122 6.80 -12.19 -0.17
N PRO A 123 7.54 -12.26 0.95
CA PRO A 123 8.20 -13.49 1.39
C PRO A 123 7.22 -14.63 1.64
N VAL A 124 6.02 -14.31 2.18
CA VAL A 124 4.94 -15.30 2.42
C VAL A 124 4.50 -15.90 1.08
N ILE A 125 4.21 -15.04 0.10
CA ILE A 125 3.75 -15.47 -1.23
C ILE A 125 4.81 -16.32 -1.93
N VAL A 126 6.08 -15.89 -1.90
CA VAL A 126 7.20 -16.63 -2.50
C VAL A 126 7.33 -18.02 -1.87
N ASN A 127 7.27 -18.13 -0.54
CA ASN A 127 7.37 -19.39 0.16
C ASN A 127 6.21 -20.33 -0.16
N VAL A 128 4.97 -19.81 -0.21
CA VAL A 128 3.78 -20.61 -0.57
C VAL A 128 3.84 -21.04 -2.03
N CYS A 129 4.22 -20.16 -2.96
CA CYS A 129 4.37 -20.50 -4.38
C CYS A 129 5.44 -21.58 -4.59
N ARG A 130 6.58 -21.49 -3.91
CA ARG A 130 7.63 -22.51 -3.94
C ARG A 130 7.13 -23.85 -3.41
N ALA A 131 6.38 -23.87 -2.32
CA ALA A 131 5.79 -25.09 -1.78
C ALA A 131 4.78 -25.72 -2.74
N LEU A 132 4.05 -24.90 -3.49
CA LEU A 132 3.10 -25.33 -4.52
C LEU A 132 3.76 -25.59 -5.89
N LYS A 133 5.09 -25.41 -5.99
CA LYS A 133 5.85 -25.56 -7.24
C LYS A 133 5.28 -24.74 -8.41
N VAL A 134 4.75 -23.56 -8.11
CA VAL A 134 4.28 -22.59 -9.10
C VAL A 134 5.20 -21.39 -9.16
N ASP A 135 5.22 -20.69 -10.30
CA ASP A 135 5.95 -19.44 -10.44
C ASP A 135 5.37 -18.38 -9.51
N PHE A 136 6.25 -17.66 -8.81
CA PHE A 136 5.88 -16.63 -7.84
C PHE A 136 5.79 -15.22 -8.44
N VAL A 137 6.33 -15.00 -9.65
CA VAL A 137 6.36 -13.67 -10.28
C VAL A 137 4.95 -13.17 -10.54
N GLY A 138 4.10 -13.99 -11.15
CA GLY A 138 2.71 -13.64 -11.42
C GLY A 138 1.93 -13.30 -10.15
N PRO A 139 1.91 -14.15 -9.10
CA PRO A 139 1.30 -13.84 -7.81
C PRO A 139 1.83 -12.57 -7.14
N LEU A 140 3.13 -12.25 -7.27
CA LEU A 140 3.68 -10.98 -6.77
C LEU A 140 3.16 -9.77 -7.56
N ILE A 141 3.04 -9.86 -8.88
CA ILE A 141 2.44 -8.82 -9.72
C ILE A 141 0.98 -8.59 -9.31
N ILE A 142 0.20 -9.66 -9.13
CA ILE A 142 -1.18 -9.54 -8.63
C ILE A 142 -1.22 -8.90 -7.25
N THR A 143 -0.28 -9.23 -6.37
CA THR A 143 -0.16 -8.58 -5.05
C THR A 143 0.04 -7.07 -5.18
N ALA A 144 0.92 -6.62 -6.07
CA ALA A 144 1.14 -5.20 -6.34
C ALA A 144 -0.11 -4.51 -6.90
N ILE A 145 -0.81 -5.14 -7.85
CA ILE A 145 -2.05 -4.61 -8.42
C ILE A 145 -3.15 -4.50 -7.35
N VAL A 146 -3.34 -5.55 -6.56
CA VAL A 146 -4.33 -5.57 -5.48
C VAL A 146 -3.98 -4.56 -4.40
N SER A 147 -2.69 -4.40 -4.05
CA SER A 147 -2.27 -3.42 -3.05
C SER A 147 -2.62 -2.00 -3.46
N ASN A 148 -2.39 -1.64 -4.73
CA ASN A 148 -2.74 -0.32 -5.25
C ASN A 148 -4.28 -0.11 -5.28
N ALA A 149 -5.05 -1.10 -5.74
CA ALA A 149 -6.50 -1.03 -5.70
C ALA A 149 -7.04 -0.92 -4.26
N ALA A 150 -6.46 -1.69 -3.34
CA ALA A 150 -6.84 -1.68 -1.93
C ALA A 150 -6.39 -0.43 -1.18
N GLY A 151 -5.33 0.24 -1.63
CA GLY A 151 -4.90 1.53 -1.09
C GLY A 151 -5.98 2.62 -1.17
N MET A 152 -6.92 2.49 -2.11
CA MET A 152 -8.08 3.38 -2.23
C MET A 152 -9.23 3.02 -1.27
N LEU A 153 -9.12 1.94 -0.49
CA LEU A 153 -10.18 1.56 0.46
C LEU A 153 -10.27 2.54 1.64
N THR A 154 -9.14 3.14 2.03
CA THR A 154 -9.10 4.12 3.11
C THR A 154 -8.13 5.25 2.79
N LEU A 155 -8.25 6.38 3.49
CA LEU A 155 -7.29 7.48 3.40
C LEU A 155 -5.87 7.08 3.84
N VAL A 156 -5.74 6.04 4.67
CA VAL A 156 -4.45 5.63 5.27
C VAL A 156 -3.67 4.68 4.36
N GLY A 157 -4.37 3.97 3.48
CA GLY A 157 -3.77 2.92 2.64
C GLY A 157 -2.77 3.42 1.61
N ASP A 158 -2.92 4.67 1.15
CA ASP A 158 -2.03 5.25 0.16
C ASP A 158 -1.73 6.74 0.45
N PRO A 159 -0.44 7.15 0.42
CA PRO A 159 -0.04 8.53 0.67
C PRO A 159 -0.64 9.55 -0.28
N ALA A 160 -0.73 9.21 -1.57
CA ALA A 160 -1.29 10.10 -2.58
C ALA A 160 -2.78 10.35 -2.31
N THR A 161 -3.51 9.30 -1.94
CA THR A 161 -4.92 9.37 -1.54
C THR A 161 -5.11 10.26 -0.31
N PHE A 162 -4.22 10.14 0.68
CA PHE A 162 -4.27 10.99 1.87
C PHE A 162 -3.97 12.45 1.55
N LEU A 163 -2.97 12.73 0.70
CA LEU A 163 -2.63 14.09 0.27
C LEU A 163 -3.80 14.77 -0.45
N VAL A 164 -4.40 14.06 -1.41
CA VAL A 164 -5.55 14.59 -2.16
C VAL A 164 -6.76 14.79 -1.23
N GLY A 165 -7.09 13.81 -0.41
CA GLY A 165 -8.18 13.90 0.55
C GLY A 165 -8.03 15.08 1.51
N SER A 166 -6.82 15.27 2.06
CA SER A 166 -6.51 16.40 2.94
C SER A 166 -6.59 17.74 2.22
N ALA A 167 -6.11 17.82 0.98
CA ALA A 167 -6.13 19.06 0.18
C ALA A 167 -7.55 19.54 -0.14
N ILE A 168 -8.51 18.62 -0.32
CA ILE A 168 -9.92 18.93 -0.56
C ILE A 168 -10.75 18.98 0.73
N GLY A 169 -10.10 18.87 1.91
CA GLY A 169 -10.77 18.92 3.21
C GLY A 169 -11.69 17.72 3.49
N MET A 170 -11.45 16.58 2.86
CA MET A 170 -12.27 15.37 3.04
C MET A 170 -11.89 14.67 4.35
N SER A 171 -12.89 14.44 5.20
CA SER A 171 -12.71 13.68 6.43
C SER A 171 -12.54 12.17 6.17
N PHE A 172 -11.99 11.44 7.14
CA PHE A 172 -11.86 9.99 7.04
C PHE A 172 -13.23 9.28 6.89
N PRO A 173 -14.29 9.63 7.68
CA PRO A 173 -15.62 9.07 7.47
C PRO A 173 -16.25 9.41 6.12
N ASP A 174 -16.05 10.64 5.61
CA ASP A 174 -16.56 11.03 4.29
C ASP A 174 -15.87 10.26 3.18
N TYR A 175 -14.56 10.06 3.29
CA TYR A 175 -13.82 9.23 2.36
C TYR A 175 -14.36 7.80 2.33
N LEU A 176 -14.60 7.19 3.49
CA LEU A 176 -15.15 5.84 3.58
C LEU A 176 -16.53 5.73 2.91
N ARG A 177 -17.36 6.76 3.01
CA ARG A 177 -18.71 6.76 2.43
C ARG A 177 -18.71 7.02 0.93
N GLN A 178 -17.83 7.89 0.44
CA GLN A 178 -17.88 8.40 -0.94
C GLN A 178 -16.90 7.70 -1.88
N VAL A 179 -15.73 7.32 -1.41
CA VAL A 179 -14.63 6.84 -2.26
C VAL A 179 -14.33 5.36 -2.07
N SER A 180 -14.45 4.83 -0.84
CA SER A 180 -14.07 3.43 -0.54
C SER A 180 -14.83 2.40 -1.37
N LEU A 181 -16.05 2.68 -1.79
CA LEU A 181 -16.81 1.80 -2.69
C LEU A 181 -16.06 1.59 -4.01
N GLY A 182 -15.44 2.64 -4.56
CA GLY A 182 -14.60 2.54 -5.75
C GLY A 182 -13.41 1.61 -5.54
N GLY A 183 -12.75 1.70 -4.37
CA GLY A 183 -11.67 0.79 -3.98
C GLY A 183 -12.13 -0.67 -3.85
N VAL A 184 -13.31 -0.90 -3.26
CA VAL A 184 -13.93 -2.25 -3.18
C VAL A 184 -14.18 -2.81 -4.58
N LEU A 185 -14.79 -2.01 -5.46
CA LEU A 185 -15.06 -2.43 -6.83
C LEU A 185 -13.77 -2.70 -7.60
N ALA A 186 -12.73 -1.88 -7.42
CA ALA A 186 -11.42 -2.10 -8.04
C ALA A 186 -10.77 -3.41 -7.59
N VAL A 187 -10.80 -3.73 -6.29
CA VAL A 187 -10.30 -5.01 -5.76
C VAL A 187 -11.12 -6.18 -6.30
N LEU A 188 -12.45 -6.06 -6.30
CA LEU A 188 -13.34 -7.11 -6.82
C LEU A 188 -13.15 -7.32 -8.32
N ALA A 189 -12.87 -6.28 -9.09
CA ALA A 189 -12.59 -6.38 -10.53
C ALA A 189 -11.33 -7.17 -10.85
N VAL A 190 -10.37 -7.26 -9.94
CA VAL A 190 -9.16 -8.09 -10.12
C VAL A 190 -9.52 -9.59 -10.10
N VAL A 191 -10.52 -10.00 -9.32
CA VAL A 191 -10.86 -11.43 -9.13
C VAL A 191 -11.19 -12.16 -10.43
N PRO A 192 -12.07 -11.68 -11.32
CA PRO A 192 -12.36 -12.34 -12.60
C PRO A 192 -11.17 -12.29 -13.58
N LEU A 193 -10.21 -11.40 -13.39
CA LEU A 193 -9.01 -11.31 -14.23
C LEU A 193 -7.95 -12.37 -13.84
N LEU A 194 -7.98 -12.90 -12.62
CA LEU A 194 -6.99 -13.88 -12.16
C LEU A 194 -6.82 -15.10 -13.09
N PRO A 195 -7.88 -15.78 -13.54
CA PRO A 195 -7.73 -16.92 -14.47
C PRO A 195 -7.21 -16.51 -15.84
N LEU A 196 -7.46 -15.28 -16.28
CA LEU A 196 -6.98 -14.74 -17.56
C LEU A 196 -5.50 -14.37 -17.49
N LEU A 197 -5.09 -13.72 -16.41
CA LEU A 197 -3.72 -13.24 -16.22
C LEU A 197 -2.76 -14.37 -15.83
N LEU A 198 -3.23 -15.32 -15.01
CA LEU A 198 -2.41 -16.37 -14.44
C LEU A 198 -3.01 -17.78 -14.65
N PRO A 199 -3.29 -18.21 -15.90
CA PRO A 199 -3.96 -19.47 -16.17
C PRO A 199 -3.17 -20.68 -15.65
N LYS A 200 -1.83 -20.64 -15.74
CA LYS A 200 -0.96 -21.72 -15.25
C LYS A 200 -1.03 -21.88 -13.72
N VAL A 201 -1.04 -20.77 -13.00
CA VAL A 201 -1.16 -20.81 -11.52
C VAL A 201 -2.59 -21.18 -11.13
N TRP A 202 -3.60 -20.63 -11.81
CA TRP A 202 -5.01 -20.91 -11.53
C TRP A 202 -5.39 -22.38 -11.62
N THR A 203 -4.86 -23.09 -12.60
CA THR A 203 -5.13 -24.51 -12.83
C THR A 203 -4.21 -25.44 -12.04
N ALA A 204 -3.15 -24.91 -11.43
CA ALA A 204 -2.17 -25.71 -10.70
C ALA A 204 -2.83 -26.43 -9.51
N ARG A 205 -2.47 -27.70 -9.36
CA ARG A 205 -2.85 -28.55 -8.21
C ARG A 205 -1.63 -29.36 -7.79
N VAL A 206 -1.29 -29.26 -6.54
CA VAL A 206 -0.16 -29.98 -5.93
C VAL A 206 -0.62 -30.63 -4.65
N SER A 207 -0.31 -31.90 -4.45
CA SER A 207 -0.48 -32.56 -3.16
C SER A 207 0.47 -31.93 -2.17
N LEU A 208 -0.09 -31.34 -1.10
CA LEU A 208 0.73 -30.77 -0.04
C LEU A 208 1.40 -31.91 0.75
N PRO A 209 2.68 -31.73 1.15
CA PRO A 209 3.28 -32.64 2.10
C PRO A 209 2.50 -32.64 3.42
N GLU A 210 2.60 -33.73 4.18
CA GLU A 210 1.94 -33.89 5.48
C GLU A 210 2.14 -32.65 6.36
N ALA A 211 1.09 -32.31 7.10
CA ALA A 211 0.98 -31.08 7.87
C ALA A 211 2.18 -30.91 8.83
N ARG A 212 3.07 -29.98 8.50
CA ARG A 212 4.07 -29.51 9.46
C ARG A 212 3.37 -28.84 10.64
N PRO A 213 3.91 -28.92 11.87
CA PRO A 213 3.37 -28.16 13.00
C PRO A 213 3.35 -26.66 12.64
N PRO A 214 2.30 -25.92 13.05
CA PRO A 214 2.22 -24.49 12.76
C PRO A 214 3.42 -23.77 13.36
N VAL A 215 4.00 -22.84 12.59
CA VAL A 215 5.09 -21.99 13.08
C VAL A 215 4.57 -21.21 14.29
N PRO A 216 5.23 -21.33 15.46
CA PRO A 216 4.83 -20.59 16.64
C PRO A 216 5.08 -19.09 16.44
N LEU A 217 4.23 -18.25 17.06
CA LEU A 217 4.49 -16.82 17.12
C LEU A 217 5.71 -16.58 18.02
N GLU A 218 6.73 -15.90 17.50
CA GLU A 218 7.94 -15.62 18.28
C GLU A 218 7.66 -14.69 19.47
N ARG A 219 6.78 -13.70 19.26
CA ARG A 219 6.52 -12.65 20.27
C ARG A 219 5.02 -12.27 20.31
N PRO A 220 4.15 -13.11 20.88
CA PRO A 220 2.70 -12.86 20.86
C PRO A 220 2.28 -11.59 21.61
N ARG A 221 2.96 -11.22 22.70
CA ARG A 221 2.67 -9.99 23.44
C ARG A 221 2.95 -8.74 22.61
N PHE A 222 4.05 -8.74 21.86
CA PHE A 222 4.38 -7.64 20.95
C PHE A 222 3.39 -7.54 19.80
N LEU A 223 2.90 -8.67 19.28
CA LEU A 223 1.85 -8.68 18.26
C LEU A 223 0.57 -8.01 18.77
N VAL A 224 0.10 -8.40 19.95
CA VAL A 224 -1.10 -7.80 20.56
C VAL A 224 -0.91 -6.29 20.77
N LEU A 225 0.23 -5.88 21.33
CA LEU A 225 0.53 -4.46 21.52
C LEU A 225 0.56 -3.68 20.20
N SER A 226 1.19 -4.23 19.17
CA SER A 226 1.27 -3.60 17.86
C SER A 226 -0.10 -3.49 17.16
N LEU A 227 -0.95 -4.50 17.32
CA LEU A 227 -2.33 -4.46 16.84
C LEU A 227 -3.17 -3.44 17.59
N LEU A 228 -2.98 -3.31 18.91
CA LEU A 228 -3.64 -2.27 19.70
C LEU A 228 -3.21 -0.86 19.28
N VAL A 229 -1.91 -0.65 19.03
CA VAL A 229 -1.40 0.63 18.50
C VAL A 229 -1.98 0.93 17.12
N LEU A 230 -2.08 -0.09 16.26
CA LEU A 230 -2.69 0.06 14.93
C LEU A 230 -4.17 0.44 15.04
N LEU A 231 -4.93 -0.25 15.90
CA LEU A 231 -6.34 0.06 16.17
C LEU A 231 -6.51 1.48 16.74
N LEU A 232 -5.63 1.86 17.68
CA LEU A 232 -5.63 3.20 18.25
C LEU A 232 -5.34 4.25 17.16
N MET A 233 -4.39 4.00 16.27
CA MET A 233 -4.09 4.89 15.14
C MET A 233 -5.33 5.09 14.25
N VAL A 234 -6.00 4.01 13.86
CA VAL A 234 -7.23 4.09 13.05
C VAL A 234 -8.35 4.80 13.80
N ALA A 235 -8.52 4.51 15.10
CA ALA A 235 -9.53 5.17 15.95
C ALA A 235 -9.27 6.67 16.07
N LEU A 236 -8.01 7.09 16.25
CA LEU A 236 -7.64 8.50 16.30
C LEU A 236 -7.91 9.21 14.96
N PHE A 237 -7.73 8.55 13.83
CA PHE A 237 -8.12 9.08 12.52
C PHE A 237 -9.63 9.27 12.41
N MET A 238 -10.42 8.32 12.91
CA MET A 238 -11.89 8.44 12.89
C MET A 238 -12.41 9.53 13.83
N ILE A 239 -11.74 9.74 14.96
CA ILE A 239 -12.18 10.69 16.00
C ILE A 239 -11.52 12.07 15.78
N GLY A 240 -10.40 12.13 15.08
CA GLY A 240 -9.58 13.34 14.92
C GLY A 240 -10.36 14.54 14.35
N GLU A 241 -11.37 14.27 13.54
CA GLU A 241 -12.26 15.29 13.00
C GLU A 241 -13.14 15.96 14.07
N TYR A 242 -13.47 15.25 15.14
CA TYR A 242 -14.30 15.75 16.26
C TYR A 242 -13.45 16.44 17.33
N LEU A 243 -12.11 16.38 17.22
CA LEU A 243 -11.23 17.08 18.14
C LEU A 243 -11.08 18.54 17.67
N PRO A 244 -11.26 19.53 18.56
CA PRO A 244 -11.08 20.94 18.20
C PRO A 244 -9.61 21.17 17.84
N THR A 245 -9.33 21.30 16.55
CA THR A 245 -8.03 21.79 16.06
C THR A 245 -7.96 23.27 16.42
N ARG A 246 -7.12 23.62 17.39
CA ARG A 246 -6.70 25.01 17.66
C ARG A 246 -5.61 25.42 16.68
#